data_d1e7eac2677f7bd5e1917efedf4f0c91
#
_entry.id   d1e7eac2677f7bd5e1917efedf4f0c91
#
_cell.length_a   1.000
_cell.length_b   1.000
_cell.length_c   1.000
_cell.angle_alpha   90.00
_cell.angle_beta   90.00
_cell.angle_gamma   90.00
#
_symmetry.space_group_name_H-M   'P 1'
#
loop_
_entity.id
_entity.type
_entity.pdbx_description
1 polymer ?
#
loop_
_entity_poly.entity_id
_entity_poly.type
_entity_poly.pdbx_seq_one_letter_code
_entity_poly.pdbx_strand_id
1 'polypeptide(L)'
;TNDGMIKFVGKQICKKISTNSKILFLGVTFKEDVPDLRNSKSIELIRYLEDKKHNVYFYDPFIKNMKGIRNYEIKTNSKNIFDAIVLAVPHSKLLKDFKKKIYPLLKDNGVFFDLKAKFRDDYDQNYWSL
;
A
#
# COMPACT_ATOMS: atom_id res chain seq x y z
N THR A 1 16.81 -7.00 -11.80
CA THR A 1 15.51 -7.63 -12.06
C THR A 1 14.45 -7.20 -11.06
N ASN A 2 13.27 -7.73 -11.24
CA ASN A 2 12.13 -7.39 -10.39
C ASN A 2 12.35 -7.76 -8.92
N ASP A 3 13.08 -8.85 -8.66
CA ASP A 3 13.35 -9.28 -7.29
C ASP A 3 14.19 -8.25 -6.53
N GLY A 4 15.16 -7.66 -7.21
CA GLY A 4 15.96 -6.59 -6.62
C GLY A 4 15.13 -5.37 -6.28
N MET A 5 14.18 -5.01 -7.14
CA MET A 5 13.29 -3.88 -6.90
C MET A 5 12.37 -4.14 -5.69
N ILE A 6 11.80 -5.34 -5.58
CA ILE A 6 10.95 -5.70 -4.44
C ILE A 6 11.73 -5.58 -3.13
N LYS A 7 12.95 -6.13 -3.10
CA LYS A 7 13.79 -6.05 -1.90
C LYS A 7 14.15 -4.61 -1.55
N PHE A 8 14.49 -3.82 -2.58
CA PHE A 8 14.83 -2.42 -2.36
C PHE A 8 13.67 -1.66 -1.74
N VAL A 9 12.49 -1.74 -2.35
CA VAL A 9 11.31 -1.04 -1.85
C VAL A 9 10.94 -1.55 -0.45
N GLY A 10 10.94 -2.86 -0.26
CA GLY A 10 10.64 -3.44 1.05
C GLY A 10 11.56 -2.94 2.15
N LYS A 11 12.86 -2.86 1.87
CA LYS A 11 13.83 -2.32 2.82
C LYS A 11 13.56 -0.85 3.13
N GLN A 12 13.22 -0.06 2.11
CA GLN A 12 12.91 1.35 2.32
C GLN A 12 11.69 1.52 3.21
N ILE A 13 10.65 0.72 2.99
CA ILE A 13 9.46 0.76 3.84
C ILE A 13 9.83 0.42 5.27
N CYS A 14 10.52 -0.69 5.49
CA CYS A 14 10.86 -1.17 6.83
C CYS A 14 11.77 -0.20 7.59
N LYS A 15 12.60 0.56 6.90
CA LYS A 15 13.47 1.57 7.52
C LYS A 15 12.68 2.72 8.13
N LYS A 16 11.53 3.05 7.56
CA LYS A 16 10.80 4.27 7.88
C LYS A 16 9.64 4.04 8.85
N ILE A 17 9.38 2.79 9.21
CA ILE A 17 8.28 2.45 10.11
C ILE A 17 8.80 1.55 11.23
N SER A 18 8.07 1.56 12.36
CA SER A 18 8.42 0.72 13.50
C SER A 18 8.10 -0.76 13.22
N THR A 19 8.73 -1.66 13.96
CA THR A 19 8.41 -3.08 13.88
C THR A 19 6.93 -3.31 14.25
N ASN A 20 6.34 -4.36 13.68
CA ASN A 20 4.93 -4.71 13.92
C ASN A 20 3.96 -3.59 13.51
N SER A 21 4.32 -2.84 12.48
CA SER A 21 3.44 -1.78 11.97
C SER A 21 2.24 -2.36 11.23
N LYS A 22 1.13 -1.64 11.29
CA LYS A 22 -0.09 -1.96 10.56
C LYS A 22 -0.06 -1.22 9.23
N ILE A 23 -0.08 -1.96 8.13
CA ILE A 23 0.11 -1.41 6.78
C ILE A 23 -1.14 -1.64 5.94
N LEU A 24 -1.61 -0.59 5.28
CA LEU A 24 -2.64 -0.71 4.26
C LEU A 24 -1.98 -0.69 2.88
N PHE A 25 -2.12 -1.78 2.15
CA PHE A 25 -1.52 -1.96 0.84
C PHE A 25 -2.59 -1.78 -0.24
N LEU A 26 -2.40 -0.83 -1.12
CA LEU A 26 -3.39 -0.43 -2.12
C LEU A 26 -2.96 -0.89 -3.50
N GLY A 27 -3.81 -1.71 -4.12
CA GLY A 27 -3.58 -2.23 -5.45
C GLY A 27 -2.71 -3.48 -5.45
N VAL A 28 -3.30 -4.59 -5.87
CA VAL A 28 -2.63 -5.90 -5.85
C VAL A 28 -2.63 -6.59 -7.21
N THR A 29 -3.19 -5.94 -8.24
CA THR A 29 -3.25 -6.53 -9.57
C THR A 29 -1.94 -6.32 -10.33
N PHE A 30 -1.84 -6.96 -11.49
CA PHE A 30 -0.66 -6.89 -12.34
C PHE A 30 -0.35 -5.45 -12.78
N LYS A 31 -1.38 -4.69 -13.15
CA LYS A 31 -1.23 -3.28 -13.53
C LYS A 31 -2.55 -2.52 -13.32
N GLU A 32 -2.50 -1.22 -13.56
CA GLU A 32 -3.61 -0.31 -13.32
C GLU A 32 -4.86 -0.70 -14.12
N ASP A 33 -6.00 -0.70 -13.43
CA ASP A 33 -7.34 -0.87 -14.01
C ASP A 33 -7.56 -2.21 -14.71
N VAL A 34 -6.81 -3.24 -14.29
CA VAL A 34 -6.94 -4.59 -14.82
C VAL A 34 -7.12 -5.57 -13.66
N PRO A 35 -8.17 -6.41 -13.66
CA PRO A 35 -8.43 -7.35 -12.56
C PRO A 35 -7.64 -8.65 -12.70
N ASP A 36 -6.33 -8.57 -12.83
CA ASP A 36 -5.46 -9.72 -13.08
C ASP A 36 -4.38 -9.81 -12.00
N LEU A 37 -4.40 -10.89 -11.21
CA LEU A 37 -3.43 -11.13 -10.14
C LEU A 37 -2.16 -11.83 -10.61
N ARG A 38 -2.11 -12.32 -11.84
CA ARG A 38 -0.96 -13.08 -12.31
C ARG A 38 0.28 -12.18 -12.39
N ASN A 39 1.40 -12.71 -11.93
CA ASN A 39 2.69 -11.99 -11.93
C ASN A 39 2.65 -10.67 -11.16
N SER A 40 1.82 -10.59 -10.13
CA SER A 40 1.71 -9.38 -9.33
C SER A 40 2.94 -9.18 -8.45
N LYS A 41 3.64 -8.07 -8.65
CA LYS A 41 4.77 -7.68 -7.80
C LYS A 41 4.27 -7.18 -6.44
N SER A 42 3.03 -6.70 -6.38
CA SER A 42 2.42 -6.27 -5.13
C SER A 42 2.34 -7.42 -4.12
N ILE A 43 1.95 -8.61 -4.59
CA ILE A 43 1.84 -9.77 -3.70
C ILE A 43 3.22 -10.15 -3.15
N GLU A 44 4.25 -10.10 -3.98
CA GLU A 44 5.61 -10.38 -3.52
C GLU A 44 6.05 -9.38 -2.45
N LEU A 45 5.75 -8.11 -2.64
CA LEU A 45 6.10 -7.07 -1.66
C LEU A 45 5.32 -7.26 -0.36
N ILE A 46 4.03 -7.59 -0.44
CA ILE A 46 3.23 -7.89 0.74
C ILE A 46 3.87 -9.02 1.55
N ARG A 47 4.27 -10.11 0.88
CA ARG A 47 4.90 -11.24 1.57
C ARG A 47 6.23 -10.86 2.21
N TYR A 48 7.00 -10.01 1.54
CA TYR A 48 8.24 -9.48 2.11
C TYR A 48 7.95 -8.74 3.42
N LEU A 49 6.95 -7.86 3.41
CA LEU A 49 6.60 -7.07 4.59
C LEU A 49 6.07 -7.96 5.72
N GLU A 50 5.29 -8.97 5.39
CA GLU A 50 4.79 -9.93 6.40
C GLU A 50 5.93 -10.76 6.98
N ASP A 51 6.90 -11.14 6.18
CA ASP A 51 8.10 -11.85 6.67
C ASP A 51 8.89 -11.00 7.65
N LYS A 52 8.82 -9.68 7.51
CA LYS A 52 9.44 -8.73 8.44
C LYS A 52 8.55 -8.40 9.64
N LYS A 53 7.48 -9.18 9.84
CA LYS A 53 6.57 -9.11 10.99
C LYS A 53 5.65 -7.89 11.01
N HIS A 54 5.40 -7.29 9.86
CA HIS A 54 4.38 -6.27 9.75
C HIS A 54 3.01 -6.90 9.49
N ASN A 55 1.97 -6.19 9.89
CA ASN A 55 0.59 -6.62 9.73
C ASN A 55 -0.01 -5.96 8.50
N VAL A 56 -0.06 -6.69 7.38
CA VAL A 56 -0.48 -6.12 6.11
C VAL A 56 -1.94 -6.44 5.83
N TYR A 57 -2.68 -5.41 5.46
CA TYR A 57 -4.04 -5.50 4.95
C TYR A 57 -4.03 -4.94 3.54
N PHE A 58 -4.84 -5.49 2.64
CA PHE A 58 -4.91 -4.94 1.29
C PHE A 58 -6.29 -4.40 0.99
N TYR A 59 -6.34 -3.43 0.09
CA TYR A 59 -7.57 -2.99 -0.54
C TYR A 59 -7.31 -2.81 -2.04
N ASP A 60 -8.20 -3.38 -2.85
CA ASP A 60 -8.13 -3.25 -4.31
C ASP A 60 -9.56 -3.25 -4.83
N PRO A 61 -9.95 -2.26 -5.65
CA PRO A 61 -11.33 -2.19 -6.15
C PRO A 61 -11.73 -3.36 -7.02
N PHE A 62 -10.78 -4.13 -7.55
CA PHE A 62 -11.06 -5.28 -8.41
C PHE A 62 -10.98 -6.62 -7.68
N ILE A 63 -10.32 -6.66 -6.53
CA ILE A 63 -10.03 -7.92 -5.85
C ILE A 63 -10.52 -7.84 -4.41
N LYS A 64 -11.41 -8.77 -4.01
CA LYS A 64 -11.91 -8.80 -2.64
C LYS A 64 -11.18 -9.82 -1.78
N ASN A 65 -10.77 -10.93 -2.37
CA ASN A 65 -10.18 -12.02 -1.60
C ASN A 65 -8.85 -12.44 -2.19
N MET A 66 -7.87 -12.60 -1.31
CA MET A 66 -6.58 -13.20 -1.65
C MET A 66 -6.21 -14.19 -0.56
N LYS A 67 -5.73 -15.36 -0.97
CA LYS A 67 -5.36 -16.41 -0.03
C LYS A 67 -4.25 -15.94 0.91
N GLY A 68 -4.52 -15.99 2.20
CA GLY A 68 -3.51 -15.68 3.22
C GLY A 68 -3.23 -14.22 3.47
N ILE A 69 -3.95 -13.31 2.80
CA ILE A 69 -3.74 -11.87 2.99
C ILE A 69 -5.09 -11.23 3.34
N ARG A 70 -5.10 -10.42 4.40
CA ARG A 70 -6.33 -9.85 4.92
C ARG A 70 -6.81 -8.68 4.06
N ASN A 71 -8.08 -8.71 3.71
CA ASN A 71 -8.74 -7.59 3.04
C ASN A 71 -9.13 -6.53 4.06
N TYR A 72 -8.99 -5.27 3.70
CA TYR A 72 -9.50 -4.16 4.49
C TYR A 72 -10.67 -3.52 3.77
N GLU A 73 -11.81 -3.46 4.42
CA GLU A 73 -12.99 -2.79 3.89
C GLU A 73 -12.99 -1.34 4.35
N ILE A 74 -12.91 -0.42 3.40
CA ILE A 74 -12.87 1.02 3.71
C ILE A 74 -14.27 1.46 4.12
N LYS A 75 -14.38 1.99 5.34
CA LYS A 75 -15.65 2.48 5.88
C LYS A 75 -15.63 4.00 6.00
N THR A 76 -16.78 4.61 5.77
CA THR A 76 -16.96 6.06 5.87
C THR A 76 -16.55 6.55 7.26
N ASN A 77 -15.80 7.64 7.31
CA ASN A 77 -15.38 8.31 8.55
C ASN A 77 -14.38 7.53 9.41
N SER A 78 -13.80 6.45 8.91
CA SER A 78 -12.69 5.79 9.60
C SER A 78 -11.43 6.63 9.47
N LYS A 79 -10.65 6.71 10.56
CA LYS A 79 -9.43 7.55 10.60
C LYS A 79 -8.36 6.92 11.48
N ASN A 80 -7.10 7.26 11.22
CA ASN A 80 -5.97 7.00 12.12
C ASN A 80 -5.82 5.53 12.50
N ILE A 81 -5.80 4.66 11.49
CA ILE A 81 -5.74 3.22 11.71
C ILE A 81 -4.37 2.63 11.37
N PHE A 82 -3.76 3.11 10.30
CA PHE A 82 -2.55 2.49 9.76
C PHE A 82 -1.29 3.30 10.02
N ASP A 83 -0.20 2.59 10.30
CA ASP A 83 1.13 3.19 10.46
C ASP A 83 1.75 3.54 9.10
N ALA A 84 1.33 2.84 8.06
CA ALA A 84 1.80 3.08 6.70
C ALA A 84 0.70 2.79 5.70
N ILE A 85 0.72 3.54 4.61
CA ILE A 85 -0.10 3.26 3.42
C ILE A 85 0.86 3.10 2.25
N VAL A 86 0.72 2.00 1.50
CA VAL A 86 1.55 1.73 0.31
C VAL A 86 0.64 1.74 -0.91
N LEU A 87 0.83 2.69 -1.80
CA LEU A 87 0.10 2.74 -3.08
C LEU A 87 0.96 2.07 -4.15
N ALA A 88 0.66 0.81 -4.43
CA ALA A 88 1.48 -0.01 -5.33
C ALA A 88 0.96 -0.04 -6.76
N VAL A 89 -0.35 -0.20 -6.94
CA VAL A 89 -0.98 -0.17 -8.26
C VAL A 89 -2.04 0.91 -8.25
N PRO A 90 -1.79 2.04 -8.92
CA PRO A 90 -2.66 3.21 -8.82
C PRO A 90 -3.88 3.11 -9.73
N HIS A 91 -4.82 2.21 -9.39
CA HIS A 91 -6.09 2.14 -10.09
C HIS A 91 -6.79 3.50 -10.08
N SER A 92 -7.51 3.81 -11.15
CA SER A 92 -8.20 5.09 -11.28
C SER A 92 -9.12 5.37 -10.09
N LYS A 93 -9.84 4.35 -9.61
CA LYS A 93 -10.72 4.52 -8.44
C LYS A 93 -9.94 4.84 -7.17
N LEU A 94 -8.76 4.25 -6.98
CA LEU A 94 -7.92 4.55 -5.82
C LEU A 94 -7.46 6.01 -5.85
N LEU A 95 -7.02 6.48 -7.01
CA LEU A 95 -6.58 7.88 -7.16
C LEU A 95 -7.72 8.84 -6.86
N LYS A 96 -8.91 8.52 -7.35
CA LYS A 96 -10.10 9.35 -7.17
C LYS A 96 -10.49 9.44 -5.68
N ASP A 97 -10.43 8.33 -4.96
CA ASP A 97 -10.89 8.25 -3.57
C ASP A 97 -9.79 8.59 -2.57
N PHE A 98 -8.55 8.74 -3.01
CA PHE A 98 -7.41 8.74 -2.09
C PHE A 98 -7.48 9.82 -1.02
N LYS A 99 -7.59 11.07 -1.41
CA LYS A 99 -7.50 12.18 -0.46
C LYS A 99 -8.64 12.20 0.56
N LYS A 100 -9.84 11.88 0.13
CA LYS A 100 -11.02 11.95 1.01
C LYS A 100 -11.23 10.70 1.83
N LYS A 101 -11.00 9.52 1.25
CA LYS A 101 -11.41 8.27 1.88
C LYS A 101 -10.26 7.43 2.41
N ILE A 102 -9.10 7.52 1.80
CA ILE A 102 -7.98 6.62 2.10
C ILE A 102 -6.92 7.28 2.95
N TYR A 103 -6.42 8.44 2.54
CA TYR A 103 -5.36 9.12 3.28
C TYR A 103 -5.72 9.36 4.75
N PRO A 104 -6.97 9.68 5.10
CA PRO A 104 -7.34 9.85 6.52
C PRO A 104 -7.16 8.58 7.37
N LEU A 105 -7.05 7.42 6.76
CA LEU A 105 -6.78 6.17 7.47
C LEU A 105 -5.35 6.08 7.99
N LEU A 106 -4.45 6.95 7.50
CA LEU A 106 -3.08 7.01 7.96
C LEU A 106 -3.02 7.77 9.28
N LYS A 107 -2.29 7.22 10.25
CA LYS A 107 -2.05 7.91 11.52
C LYS A 107 -1.25 9.19 11.29
N ASP A 108 -1.31 10.13 12.23
CA ASP A 108 -0.64 11.42 12.10
C ASP A 108 0.86 11.30 11.85
N ASN A 109 1.51 10.34 12.48
CA ASN A 109 2.93 10.07 12.29
C ASN A 109 3.21 8.93 11.33
N GLY A 110 2.19 8.50 10.59
CA GLY A 110 2.33 7.44 9.60
C GLY A 110 3.04 7.92 8.34
N VAL A 111 3.45 6.97 7.52
CA VAL A 111 4.18 7.26 6.28
C VAL A 111 3.40 6.76 5.08
N PHE A 112 3.30 7.60 4.05
CA PHE A 112 2.69 7.23 2.79
C PHE A 112 3.78 6.91 1.76
N PHE A 113 3.76 5.68 1.26
CA PHE A 113 4.70 5.18 0.24
C PHE A 113 3.99 5.14 -1.11
N ASP A 114 4.34 6.05 -1.97
CA ASP A 114 3.71 6.25 -3.29
C ASP A 114 4.63 5.68 -4.37
N LEU A 115 4.48 4.39 -4.67
CA LEU A 115 5.45 3.68 -5.50
C LEU A 115 5.50 4.16 -6.94
N LYS A 116 4.43 4.77 -7.44
CA LYS A 116 4.36 5.29 -8.80
C LYS A 116 4.36 6.81 -8.86
N ALA A 117 4.64 7.45 -7.72
CA ALA A 117 4.77 8.91 -7.61
C ALA A 117 3.55 9.68 -8.15
N LYS A 118 2.35 9.19 -7.85
CA LYS A 118 1.11 9.81 -8.32
C LYS A 118 0.74 11.08 -7.56
N PHE A 119 1.24 11.22 -6.34
CA PHE A 119 0.89 12.34 -5.46
C PHE A 119 2.11 13.14 -5.02
N ARG A 120 3.18 13.14 -5.84
CA ARG A 120 4.44 13.78 -5.49
C ARG A 120 4.27 15.27 -5.16
N ASP A 121 3.38 15.95 -5.85
CA ASP A 121 3.16 17.38 -5.65
C ASP A 121 2.16 17.68 -4.52
N ASP A 122 1.52 16.66 -3.97
CA ASP A 122 0.47 16.83 -2.96
C ASP A 122 0.97 16.61 -1.54
N TYR A 123 2.04 15.86 -1.36
CA TYR A 123 2.57 15.50 -0.03
C TYR A 123 4.07 15.68 -0.02
N ASP A 124 4.60 16.23 1.07
CA ASP A 124 6.05 16.39 1.25
C ASP A 124 6.54 15.78 2.57
N GLN A 125 5.71 15.80 3.62
CA GLN A 125 6.08 15.24 4.92
C GLN A 125 5.58 13.81 5.04
N ASN A 126 6.43 12.95 5.61
CA ASN A 126 6.08 11.53 5.80
C ASN A 126 5.61 10.89 4.49
N TYR A 127 6.26 11.25 3.41
CA TYR A 127 5.95 10.82 2.07
C TYR A 127 7.20 10.27 1.40
N TRP A 128 7.06 9.14 0.72
CA TRP A 128 8.17 8.50 0.00
C TRP A 128 7.69 8.05 -1.38
N SER A 129 8.52 8.21 -2.40
CA SER A 129 8.26 7.68 -3.73
C SER A 129 9.56 7.20 -4.35
N LEU A 130 9.42 6.34 -5.36
CA LEU A 130 10.57 5.93 -6.17
C LEU A 130 11.10 7.09 -7.00
#